data_32f801bee593c0389a8ab081b87f3974
#
_entry.id   32f801bee593c0389a8ab081b87f3974
#
_cell.length_a   1.000
_cell.length_b   1.000
_cell.length_c   1.000
_cell.angle_alpha   90.00
_cell.angle_beta   90.00
_cell.angle_gamma   90.00
#
_symmetry.space_group_name_H-M   'P 1'
#
loop_
_entity.id
_entity.type
_entity.pdbx_description
1 polymer ?
#
loop_
_entity_poly.entity_id
_entity_poly.type
_entity_poly.pdbx_seq_one_letter_code
_entity_poly.pdbx_strand_id
1 'polypeptide(L)'
;MAAQVYSQDQLTRYLEHISYPRSHHPRDELQFLKELQAHHLARVPFESISLHYSPHRTLSVDPDDLFQKVVEKSRGGYCVEMNTLLGDMMRALGFNVLSIGARVKAGPVYLGMTHGANIVTINQQRYLVDVAFGSHGAFTPVPLIDGYEFDNILPRRGKLEFRPIAQSTSPSTQSLWVYSTQDVPSTDWTERYCFTETELFRADYEVMNFYCSTVRTGVFVNNVFALRGILNDKGDGLKGVMTLLQNEVRKRVEDVPGLEVVETLTNEEDRVKALKKWFEIPLSKREARAIRGLPTELVPLRPL
;
A
#
# COMPACT_ATOMS: atom_id res chain seq x y z
N MET A 1 15.61 -20.86 -12.03
CA MET A 1 15.31 -19.45 -11.79
C MET A 1 13.95 -19.17 -12.41
N ALA A 2 13.04 -18.53 -11.68
CA ALA A 2 11.77 -18.09 -12.27
C ALA A 2 12.05 -17.09 -13.41
N ALA A 3 11.25 -17.15 -14.48
CA ALA A 3 11.40 -16.23 -15.59
C ALA A 3 11.23 -14.79 -15.10
N GLN A 4 12.08 -13.88 -15.55
CA GLN A 4 11.98 -12.45 -15.24
C GLN A 4 10.69 -11.92 -15.85
N VAL A 5 9.81 -11.36 -15.02
CA VAL A 5 8.48 -10.89 -15.42
C VAL A 5 8.57 -9.61 -16.26
N TYR A 6 9.47 -8.67 -15.88
CA TYR A 6 9.66 -7.40 -16.58
C TYR A 6 10.99 -7.32 -17.31
N SER A 7 11.00 -6.73 -18.49
CA SER A 7 12.21 -6.44 -19.25
C SER A 7 13.08 -5.37 -18.58
N GLN A 8 14.33 -5.24 -18.99
CA GLN A 8 15.23 -4.18 -18.50
C GLN A 8 14.75 -2.77 -18.87
N ASP A 9 14.07 -2.62 -20.01
CA ASP A 9 13.43 -1.36 -20.40
C ASP A 9 12.28 -1.00 -19.45
N GLN A 10 11.38 -1.93 -19.20
CA GLN A 10 10.28 -1.74 -18.25
C GLN A 10 10.80 -1.41 -16.84
N LEU A 11 11.84 -2.11 -16.38
CA LEU A 11 12.47 -1.81 -15.09
C LEU A 11 13.07 -0.40 -15.05
N THR A 12 13.74 0.03 -16.12
CA THR A 12 14.30 1.39 -16.21
C THR A 12 13.19 2.44 -16.16
N ARG A 13 12.13 2.27 -16.94
CA ARG A 13 10.96 3.17 -16.95
C ARG A 13 10.25 3.21 -15.59
N TYR A 14 10.14 2.09 -14.89
CA TYR A 14 9.59 2.05 -13.53
C TYR A 14 10.46 2.85 -12.54
N LEU A 15 11.78 2.69 -12.57
CA LEU A 15 12.71 3.43 -11.70
C LEU A 15 12.68 4.94 -11.97
N GLU A 16 12.55 5.33 -13.25
CA GLU A 16 12.35 6.74 -13.63
C GLU A 16 11.00 7.27 -13.12
N HIS A 17 9.92 6.48 -13.26
CA HIS A 17 8.59 6.84 -12.76
C HIS A 17 8.58 7.10 -11.26
N ILE A 18 9.25 6.27 -10.47
CA ILE A 18 9.39 6.49 -9.02
C ILE A 18 10.47 7.52 -8.66
N SER A 19 11.11 8.17 -9.64
CA SER A 19 12.21 9.12 -9.46
C SER A 19 13.41 8.55 -8.68
N TYR A 20 13.74 7.28 -8.95
CA TYR A 20 14.85 6.57 -8.31
C TYR A 20 15.72 5.85 -9.36
N PRO A 21 16.42 6.59 -10.24
CA PRO A 21 17.20 6.01 -11.33
C PRO A 21 18.42 5.23 -10.78
N ARG A 22 18.90 4.26 -11.58
CA ARG A 22 20.01 3.35 -11.20
C ARG A 22 21.28 4.06 -10.69
N SER A 23 21.53 5.27 -11.15
CA SER A 23 22.69 6.08 -10.71
C SER A 23 22.65 6.47 -9.23
N HIS A 24 21.50 6.40 -8.59
CA HIS A 24 21.28 6.71 -7.19
C HIS A 24 21.35 5.49 -6.27
N HIS A 25 21.45 4.27 -6.82
CA HIS A 25 21.38 3.05 -6.02
C HIS A 25 22.63 2.92 -5.14
N PRO A 26 22.48 2.80 -3.81
CA PRO A 26 23.59 2.58 -2.90
C PRO A 26 24.15 1.15 -3.05
N ARG A 27 25.37 0.94 -2.56
CA ARG A 27 25.99 -0.40 -2.55
C ARG A 27 25.40 -1.30 -1.44
N ASP A 28 24.92 -0.69 -0.37
CA ASP A 28 24.30 -1.42 0.73
C ASP A 28 22.89 -1.86 0.31
N GLU A 29 22.64 -3.17 0.31
CA GLU A 29 21.39 -3.76 -0.16
C GLU A 29 20.19 -3.36 0.72
N LEU A 30 20.37 -3.21 2.03
CA LEU A 30 19.29 -2.79 2.92
C LEU A 30 18.93 -1.32 2.72
N GLN A 31 19.94 -0.47 2.54
CA GLN A 31 19.70 0.93 2.21
C GLN A 31 19.01 1.05 0.86
N PHE A 32 19.44 0.26 -0.13
CA PHE A 32 18.77 0.20 -1.44
C PHE A 32 17.30 -0.19 -1.30
N LEU A 33 16.98 -1.22 -0.51
CA LEU A 33 15.61 -1.65 -0.28
C LEU A 33 14.77 -0.57 0.42
N LYS A 34 15.33 0.14 1.41
CA LYS A 34 14.66 1.26 2.10
C LYS A 34 14.31 2.38 1.15
N GLU A 35 15.27 2.83 0.37
CA GLU A 35 15.09 3.91 -0.61
C GLU A 35 14.10 3.52 -1.70
N LEU A 36 14.19 2.30 -2.23
CA LEU A 36 13.26 1.78 -3.23
C LEU A 36 11.82 1.78 -2.71
N GLN A 37 11.60 1.28 -1.49
CA GLN A 37 10.27 1.29 -0.86
C GLN A 37 9.76 2.72 -0.63
N ALA A 38 10.60 3.62 -0.14
CA ALA A 38 10.23 5.00 0.12
C ALA A 38 9.86 5.75 -1.17
N HIS A 39 10.64 5.58 -2.23
CA HIS A 39 10.38 6.17 -3.53
C HIS A 39 9.11 5.61 -4.18
N HIS A 40 8.88 4.29 -4.07
CA HIS A 40 7.61 3.70 -4.52
C HIS A 40 6.43 4.33 -3.79
N LEU A 41 6.43 4.34 -2.45
CA LEU A 41 5.36 4.94 -1.62
C LEU A 41 5.11 6.42 -1.93
N ALA A 42 6.15 7.15 -2.32
CA ALA A 42 6.05 8.57 -2.63
C ALA A 42 5.55 8.86 -4.05
N ARG A 43 5.61 7.89 -4.96
CA ARG A 43 5.26 8.11 -6.37
C ARG A 43 4.10 7.25 -6.86
N VAL A 44 3.89 6.09 -6.26
CA VAL A 44 2.81 5.17 -6.62
C VAL A 44 1.77 5.19 -5.51
N PRO A 45 0.62 5.84 -5.70
CA PRO A 45 -0.38 5.95 -4.65
C PRO A 45 -1.07 4.62 -4.36
N PHE A 46 -1.30 4.31 -3.09
CA PHE A 46 -2.23 3.27 -2.67
C PHE A 46 -3.65 3.82 -2.80
N GLU A 47 -4.50 3.25 -3.67
CA GLU A 47 -5.78 3.86 -4.03
C GLU A 47 -6.85 2.85 -4.47
N SER A 48 -8.13 3.27 -4.40
CA SER A 48 -9.29 2.52 -4.86
C SER A 48 -9.94 3.11 -6.13
N ILE A 49 -9.27 4.04 -6.79
CA ILE A 49 -9.86 4.91 -7.82
C ILE A 49 -10.44 4.12 -9.00
N SER A 50 -9.77 3.03 -9.41
CA SER A 50 -10.25 2.20 -10.52
C SER A 50 -11.59 1.52 -10.24
N LEU A 51 -11.97 1.31 -8.98
CA LEU A 51 -13.27 0.75 -8.60
C LEU A 51 -14.41 1.77 -8.69
N HIS A 52 -14.11 3.06 -8.72
CA HIS A 52 -15.10 4.14 -8.70
C HIS A 52 -15.13 4.95 -9.99
N TYR A 53 -13.96 5.19 -10.59
CA TYR A 53 -13.78 6.04 -11.76
C TYR A 53 -13.46 5.25 -13.04
N SER A 54 -13.77 3.97 -13.08
CA SER A 54 -13.66 3.15 -14.29
C SER A 54 -15.04 2.61 -14.69
N PRO A 55 -15.39 2.62 -15.98
CA PRO A 55 -16.65 2.03 -16.45
C PRO A 55 -16.77 0.52 -16.15
N HIS A 56 -15.64 -0.17 -16.12
CA HIS A 56 -15.61 -1.63 -15.96
C HIS A 56 -15.40 -2.08 -14.52
N ARG A 57 -14.80 -1.25 -13.66
CA ARG A 57 -14.52 -1.52 -12.24
C ARG A 57 -13.80 -2.86 -12.01
N THR A 58 -13.02 -3.28 -12.98
CA THR A 58 -12.20 -4.48 -12.90
C THR A 58 -10.77 -4.11 -12.58
N LEU A 59 -10.14 -4.91 -11.74
CA LEU A 59 -8.73 -4.79 -11.39
C LEU A 59 -8.00 -6.04 -11.87
N SER A 60 -6.77 -5.87 -12.29
CA SER A 60 -5.90 -6.93 -12.78
C SER A 60 -4.64 -7.01 -11.95
N VAL A 61 -4.10 -8.22 -11.79
CA VAL A 61 -2.76 -8.48 -11.26
C VAL A 61 -1.82 -9.01 -12.36
N ASP A 62 -2.28 -8.95 -13.60
CA ASP A 62 -1.42 -9.24 -14.76
C ASP A 62 -0.27 -8.22 -14.83
N PRO A 63 0.96 -8.65 -15.10
CA PRO A 63 2.13 -7.78 -15.14
C PRO A 63 2.03 -6.62 -16.13
N ASP A 64 1.53 -6.89 -17.33
CA ASP A 64 1.43 -5.88 -18.37
C ASP A 64 0.37 -4.84 -18.02
N ASP A 65 -0.77 -5.27 -17.48
CA ASP A 65 -1.83 -4.39 -16.99
C ASP A 65 -1.33 -3.51 -15.82
N LEU A 66 -0.58 -4.10 -14.88
CA LEU A 66 0.00 -3.36 -13.75
C LEU A 66 1.03 -2.33 -14.23
N PHE A 67 1.91 -2.71 -15.15
CA PHE A 67 2.90 -1.81 -15.71
C PHE A 67 2.23 -0.64 -16.44
N GLN A 68 1.27 -0.93 -17.32
CA GLN A 68 0.52 0.09 -18.04
C GLN A 68 -0.22 1.03 -17.08
N LYS A 69 -0.86 0.48 -16.06
CA LYS A 69 -1.63 1.26 -15.07
C LYS A 69 -0.72 2.20 -14.28
N VAL A 70 0.38 1.68 -13.74
CA VAL A 70 1.25 2.42 -12.82
C VAL A 70 2.20 3.33 -13.58
N VAL A 71 2.98 2.76 -14.50
CA VAL A 71 4.08 3.50 -15.14
C VAL A 71 3.59 4.38 -16.28
N GLU A 72 2.67 3.89 -17.11
CA GLU A 72 2.23 4.65 -18.29
C GLU A 72 1.09 5.62 -18.01
N LYS A 73 0.19 5.26 -17.08
CA LYS A 73 -0.98 6.09 -16.74
C LYS A 73 -0.85 6.85 -15.43
N SER A 74 0.28 6.73 -14.72
CA SER A 74 0.53 7.36 -13.41
C SER A 74 -0.62 7.12 -12.44
N ARG A 75 -1.10 5.87 -12.39
CA ARG A 75 -2.13 5.42 -11.46
C ARG A 75 -1.46 4.57 -10.38
N GLY A 76 -2.17 4.39 -9.31
CA GLY A 76 -1.79 3.42 -8.29
C GLY A 76 -2.70 2.20 -8.31
N GLY A 77 -2.90 1.63 -7.15
CA GLY A 77 -3.80 0.52 -6.93
C GLY A 77 -3.88 0.15 -5.46
N TYR A 78 -4.56 -0.93 -5.15
CA TYR A 78 -4.65 -1.39 -3.78
C TYR A 78 -3.60 -2.48 -3.47
N CYS A 79 -3.69 -3.12 -2.29
CA CYS A 79 -2.61 -3.94 -1.73
C CYS A 79 -2.13 -5.07 -2.67
N VAL A 80 -3.07 -5.80 -3.28
CA VAL A 80 -2.73 -6.93 -4.15
C VAL A 80 -2.00 -6.46 -5.41
N GLU A 81 -2.43 -5.36 -6.01
CA GLU A 81 -1.79 -4.80 -7.20
C GLU A 81 -0.39 -4.25 -6.89
N MET A 82 -0.27 -3.40 -5.86
CA MET A 82 0.97 -2.67 -5.60
C MET A 82 2.08 -3.55 -5.02
N ASN A 83 1.74 -4.46 -4.10
CA ASN A 83 2.73 -5.39 -3.56
C ASN A 83 3.15 -6.46 -4.58
N THR A 84 2.27 -6.84 -5.52
CA THR A 84 2.64 -7.71 -6.65
C THR A 84 3.62 -7.00 -7.58
N LEU A 85 3.29 -5.78 -8.02
CA LEU A 85 4.18 -4.99 -8.89
C LEU A 85 5.56 -4.79 -8.23
N LEU A 86 5.59 -4.31 -6.98
CA LEU A 86 6.86 -4.06 -6.29
C LEU A 86 7.65 -5.36 -6.11
N GLY A 87 7.00 -6.48 -5.77
CA GLY A 87 7.64 -7.78 -5.65
C GLY A 87 8.33 -8.21 -6.93
N ASP A 88 7.68 -8.07 -8.07
CA ASP A 88 8.25 -8.40 -9.38
C ASP A 88 9.39 -7.45 -9.77
N MET A 89 9.28 -6.14 -9.46
CA MET A 89 10.36 -5.17 -9.68
C MET A 89 11.57 -5.46 -8.80
N MET A 90 11.36 -5.81 -7.52
CA MET A 90 12.46 -6.21 -6.63
C MET A 90 13.17 -7.47 -7.13
N ARG A 91 12.44 -8.48 -7.63
CA ARG A 91 13.05 -9.67 -8.28
C ARG A 91 13.87 -9.28 -9.51
N ALA A 92 13.35 -8.38 -10.34
CA ALA A 92 14.07 -7.88 -11.51
C ALA A 92 15.32 -7.07 -11.16
N LEU A 93 15.38 -6.49 -9.95
CA LEU A 93 16.55 -5.82 -9.38
C LEU A 93 17.53 -6.77 -8.70
N GLY A 94 17.20 -8.06 -8.60
CA GLY A 94 18.08 -9.10 -8.04
C GLY A 94 17.82 -9.44 -6.57
N PHE A 95 16.82 -8.85 -5.92
CA PHE A 95 16.46 -9.22 -4.55
C PHE A 95 15.84 -10.62 -4.47
N ASN A 96 16.11 -11.32 -3.37
CA ASN A 96 15.44 -12.58 -3.02
C ASN A 96 14.11 -12.26 -2.34
N VAL A 97 12.99 -12.43 -3.07
CA VAL A 97 11.65 -12.00 -2.65
C VAL A 97 10.70 -13.19 -2.56
N LEU A 98 10.06 -13.32 -1.41
CA LEU A 98 8.95 -14.22 -1.15
C LEU A 98 7.66 -13.38 -1.09
N SER A 99 6.73 -13.63 -2.00
CA SER A 99 5.41 -12.98 -1.96
C SER A 99 4.48 -13.72 -1.02
N ILE A 100 3.82 -12.99 -0.11
CA ILE A 100 3.01 -13.57 0.97
C ILE A 100 1.61 -12.98 1.04
N GLY A 101 0.69 -13.74 1.67
CA GLY A 101 -0.64 -13.27 2.04
C GLY A 101 -0.74 -12.94 3.52
N ALA A 102 -1.55 -11.95 3.85
CA ALA A 102 -1.82 -11.53 5.21
C ALA A 102 -3.32 -11.43 5.49
N ARG A 103 -3.68 -11.60 6.76
CA ARG A 103 -5.04 -11.46 7.30
C ARG A 103 -5.16 -10.13 8.02
N VAL A 104 -6.01 -9.25 7.52
CA VAL A 104 -6.24 -7.93 8.13
C VAL A 104 -7.08 -8.07 9.39
N LYS A 105 -6.71 -7.35 10.45
CA LYS A 105 -7.50 -7.24 11.68
C LYS A 105 -8.69 -6.32 11.48
N ALA A 106 -9.89 -6.81 11.74
CA ALA A 106 -11.14 -6.05 11.67
C ALA A 106 -11.91 -6.22 12.98
N GLY A 107 -11.84 -5.22 13.85
CA GLY A 107 -12.38 -5.33 15.19
C GLY A 107 -11.76 -6.50 15.98
N PRO A 108 -12.55 -7.44 16.55
CA PRO A 108 -12.02 -8.53 17.36
C PRO A 108 -11.43 -9.69 16.53
N VAL A 109 -11.63 -9.73 15.20
CA VAL A 109 -11.28 -10.87 14.36
C VAL A 109 -10.27 -10.51 13.26
N TYR A 110 -9.51 -11.51 12.82
CA TYR A 110 -8.76 -11.44 11.57
C TYR A 110 -9.64 -11.95 10.43
N LEU A 111 -9.65 -11.22 9.33
CA LEU A 111 -10.35 -11.59 8.10
C LEU A 111 -9.67 -12.77 7.38
N GLY A 112 -10.21 -13.20 6.25
CA GLY A 112 -9.53 -14.09 5.32
C GLY A 112 -8.22 -13.46 4.80
N MET A 113 -7.48 -14.18 3.96
CA MET A 113 -6.32 -13.60 3.28
C MET A 113 -6.81 -12.57 2.26
N THR A 114 -6.68 -11.29 2.62
CA THR A 114 -7.19 -10.15 1.84
C THR A 114 -6.16 -9.05 1.65
N HIS A 115 -4.92 -9.28 2.11
CA HIS A 115 -3.80 -8.37 1.97
C HIS A 115 -2.57 -9.12 1.45
N GLY A 116 -1.88 -8.55 0.47
CA GLY A 116 -0.63 -9.07 -0.05
C GLY A 116 0.54 -8.22 0.44
N ALA A 117 1.68 -8.85 0.74
CA ALA A 117 2.94 -8.20 1.10
C ALA A 117 4.13 -9.03 0.58
N ASN A 118 5.34 -8.58 0.82
CA ASN A 118 6.55 -9.30 0.43
C ASN A 118 7.50 -9.48 1.63
N ILE A 119 8.27 -10.56 1.60
CA ILE A 119 9.42 -10.76 2.47
C ILE A 119 10.67 -10.75 1.58
N VAL A 120 11.63 -9.90 1.92
CA VAL A 120 12.91 -9.80 1.20
C VAL A 120 14.02 -10.33 2.09
N THR A 121 14.87 -11.22 1.55
CA THR A 121 16.02 -11.77 2.27
C THR A 121 17.30 -11.10 1.82
N ILE A 122 18.01 -10.47 2.77
CA ILE A 122 19.33 -9.85 2.59
C ILE A 122 20.28 -10.42 3.65
N ASN A 123 21.39 -11.01 3.24
CA ASN A 123 22.39 -11.57 4.16
C ASN A 123 21.78 -12.47 5.26
N GLN A 124 20.87 -13.37 4.88
CA GLN A 124 20.11 -14.29 5.76
C GLN A 124 19.09 -13.61 6.69
N GLN A 125 19.07 -12.29 6.78
CA GLN A 125 18.01 -11.56 7.48
C GLN A 125 16.81 -11.34 6.56
N ARG A 126 15.61 -11.61 7.06
CA ARG A 126 14.33 -11.40 6.34
C ARG A 126 13.70 -10.10 6.79
N TYR A 127 13.10 -9.40 5.82
CA TYR A 127 12.43 -8.11 6.03
C TYR A 127 11.04 -8.13 5.43
N LEU A 128 10.03 -7.75 6.20
CA LEU A 128 8.70 -7.44 5.68
C LEU A 128 8.78 -6.14 4.88
N VAL A 129 8.27 -6.18 3.66
CA VAL A 129 8.14 -5.02 2.76
C VAL A 129 6.68 -4.92 2.31
N ASP A 130 6.04 -3.81 2.65
CA ASP A 130 4.63 -3.56 2.36
C ASP A 130 4.44 -2.09 1.95
N VAL A 131 3.87 -1.87 0.76
CA VAL A 131 3.64 -0.52 0.22
C VAL A 131 2.17 -0.14 0.11
N ALA A 132 1.27 -0.99 0.63
CA ALA A 132 -0.14 -0.80 0.33
C ALA A 132 -1.10 -1.24 1.46
N PHE A 133 -0.74 -0.93 2.72
CA PHE A 133 -1.65 -1.14 3.87
C PHE A 133 -2.38 0.15 4.31
N GLY A 134 -2.15 1.25 3.62
CA GLY A 134 -2.74 2.53 3.98
C GLY A 134 -1.97 3.26 5.07
N SER A 135 -2.64 4.16 5.80
CA SER A 135 -1.98 5.08 6.74
C SER A 135 -1.29 4.42 7.94
N HIS A 136 -1.55 3.13 8.17
CA HIS A 136 -0.94 2.34 9.24
C HIS A 136 0.07 1.32 8.71
N GLY A 137 0.45 1.40 7.43
CA GLY A 137 1.45 0.52 6.81
C GLY A 137 2.84 0.66 7.43
N ALA A 138 3.67 -0.35 7.23
CA ALA A 138 5.10 -0.29 7.55
C ALA A 138 5.83 0.46 6.42
N PHE A 139 6.15 1.72 6.64
CA PHE A 139 6.75 2.59 5.62
C PHE A 139 8.28 2.42 5.46
N THR A 140 8.83 1.37 6.07
CA THR A 140 10.22 0.95 5.96
C THR A 140 10.29 -0.58 5.98
N PRO A 141 11.33 -1.22 5.41
CA PRO A 141 11.52 -2.66 5.58
C PRO A 141 11.69 -3.03 7.06
N VAL A 142 10.87 -3.95 7.55
CA VAL A 142 10.85 -4.36 8.96
C VAL A 142 11.52 -5.72 9.10
N PRO A 143 12.61 -5.87 9.86
CA PRO A 143 13.23 -7.18 10.05
C PRO A 143 12.28 -8.14 10.77
N LEU A 144 12.22 -9.39 10.31
CA LEU A 144 11.47 -10.45 10.97
C LEU A 144 12.23 -10.91 12.22
N ILE A 145 12.12 -10.11 13.27
CA ILE A 145 12.66 -10.36 14.61
C ILE A 145 11.50 -10.23 15.60
N ASP A 146 11.31 -11.25 16.44
CA ASP A 146 10.23 -11.24 17.43
C ASP A 146 10.40 -10.10 18.43
N GLY A 147 9.33 -9.33 18.65
CA GLY A 147 9.31 -8.17 19.52
C GLY A 147 10.00 -6.91 18.93
N TYR A 148 10.37 -6.91 17.64
CA TYR A 148 11.03 -5.77 17.04
C TYR A 148 10.13 -4.54 16.96
N GLU A 149 10.54 -3.45 17.59
CA GLU A 149 9.85 -2.16 17.55
C GLU A 149 10.63 -1.16 16.68
N PHE A 150 9.92 -0.30 15.96
CA PHE A 150 10.51 0.69 15.06
C PHE A 150 9.66 1.96 14.97
N ASP A 151 10.31 3.05 14.61
CA ASP A 151 9.64 4.31 14.30
C ASP A 151 9.00 4.26 12.91
N ASN A 152 7.74 4.69 12.83
CA ASN A 152 6.93 4.61 11.62
C ASN A 152 6.20 5.94 11.38
N ILE A 153 6.89 6.95 10.85
CA ILE A 153 6.46 8.35 10.77
C ILE A 153 6.00 8.83 12.17
N LEU A 154 6.96 9.26 12.96
CA LEU A 154 6.74 9.70 14.34
C LEU A 154 5.58 10.69 14.48
N PRO A 155 4.82 10.64 15.57
CA PRO A 155 5.06 9.83 16.78
C PRO A 155 4.50 8.39 16.74
N ARG A 156 4.07 7.89 15.57
CA ARG A 156 3.61 6.49 15.45
C ARG A 156 4.79 5.53 15.49
N ARG A 157 4.62 4.42 16.21
CA ARG A 157 5.55 3.30 16.26
C ARG A 157 4.94 2.04 15.65
N GLY A 158 5.76 1.19 15.09
CA GLY A 158 5.42 -0.15 14.62
C GLY A 158 6.04 -1.22 15.49
N LYS A 159 5.43 -2.39 15.55
CA LYS A 159 5.96 -3.58 16.22
C LYS A 159 5.63 -4.84 15.43
N LEU A 160 6.57 -5.77 15.38
CA LEU A 160 6.40 -7.09 14.80
C LEU A 160 6.65 -8.16 15.88
N GLU A 161 5.69 -9.06 16.08
CA GLU A 161 5.75 -10.15 17.06
C GLU A 161 5.47 -11.48 16.38
N PHE A 162 6.16 -12.54 16.80
CA PHE A 162 5.91 -13.91 16.35
C PHE A 162 5.21 -14.71 17.43
N ARG A 163 3.90 -14.83 17.36
CA ARG A 163 3.08 -15.41 18.41
C ARG A 163 1.78 -16.04 17.91
N PRO A 164 1.12 -16.89 18.71
CA PRO A 164 -0.25 -17.31 18.44
C PRO A 164 -1.21 -16.10 18.44
N ILE A 165 -2.32 -16.24 17.71
CA ILE A 165 -3.43 -15.30 17.73
C ILE A 165 -4.64 -15.93 18.44
N ALA A 166 -5.47 -15.12 19.11
CA ALA A 166 -6.63 -15.61 19.88
C ALA A 166 -7.66 -16.37 19.02
N GLN A 167 -7.71 -16.11 17.70
CA GLN A 167 -8.60 -16.78 16.75
C GLN A 167 -8.09 -18.18 16.34
N SER A 168 -6.84 -18.53 16.64
CA SER A 168 -6.28 -19.83 16.28
C SER A 168 -6.93 -20.94 17.10
N THR A 169 -7.37 -21.98 16.40
CA THR A 169 -7.94 -23.18 17.06
C THR A 169 -6.87 -24.11 17.63
N SER A 170 -5.63 -23.94 17.21
CA SER A 170 -4.46 -24.70 17.68
C SER A 170 -3.31 -23.75 18.05
N PRO A 171 -3.46 -22.90 19.07
CA PRO A 171 -2.48 -21.87 19.39
C PRO A 171 -1.13 -22.42 19.84
N SER A 172 -1.09 -23.67 20.35
CA SER A 172 0.16 -24.33 20.74
C SER A 172 1.02 -24.80 19.57
N THR A 173 0.47 -24.84 18.36
CA THR A 173 1.15 -25.40 17.18
C THR A 173 1.42 -24.39 16.08
N GLN A 174 0.79 -23.21 16.11
CA GLN A 174 0.92 -22.23 15.06
C GLN A 174 1.11 -20.81 15.61
N SER A 175 2.31 -20.28 15.44
CA SER A 175 2.59 -18.84 15.58
C SER A 175 2.52 -18.16 14.23
N LEU A 176 2.13 -16.90 14.22
CA LEU A 176 2.11 -16.02 13.06
C LEU A 176 2.88 -14.75 13.39
N TRP A 177 3.40 -14.11 12.37
CA TRP A 177 3.88 -12.73 12.50
C TRP A 177 2.69 -11.81 12.65
N VAL A 178 2.68 -10.98 13.68
CA VAL A 178 1.64 -9.98 13.97
C VAL A 178 2.26 -8.61 13.89
N TYR A 179 1.81 -7.82 12.93
CA TYR A 179 2.17 -6.41 12.81
C TYR A 179 1.18 -5.54 13.56
N SER A 180 1.69 -4.69 14.42
CA SER A 180 0.92 -3.76 15.26
C SER A 180 1.46 -2.35 15.16
N THR A 181 0.60 -1.36 15.41
CA THR A 181 1.01 0.06 15.54
C THR A 181 0.53 0.64 16.85
N GLN A 182 1.26 1.65 17.33
CA GLN A 182 0.93 2.46 18.48
C GLN A 182 0.89 3.92 18.06
N ASP A 183 -0.23 4.59 18.33
CA ASP A 183 -0.40 6.03 18.08
C ASP A 183 -0.34 6.81 19.40
N VAL A 184 0.60 7.74 19.52
CA VAL A 184 0.69 8.63 20.69
C VAL A 184 -0.55 9.54 20.74
N PRO A 185 -1.17 9.78 21.93
CA PRO A 185 -0.67 9.43 23.28
C PRO A 185 -1.03 8.04 23.79
N SER A 186 -1.66 7.17 23.00
CA SER A 186 -1.97 5.80 23.43
C SER A 186 -0.69 5.00 23.73
N THR A 187 -0.75 4.23 24.80
CA THR A 187 0.27 3.21 25.14
C THR A 187 -0.07 1.83 24.59
N ASP A 188 -1.27 1.67 24.03
CA ASP A 188 -1.76 0.39 23.56
C ASP A 188 -1.34 0.10 22.13
N TRP A 189 -0.89 -1.12 21.90
CA TRP A 189 -0.61 -1.64 20.57
C TRP A 189 -1.91 -2.11 19.90
N THR A 190 -2.14 -1.63 18.69
CA THR A 190 -3.28 -2.04 17.85
C THR A 190 -2.79 -2.98 16.76
N GLU A 191 -3.24 -4.24 16.81
CA GLU A 191 -2.97 -5.22 15.76
C GLU A 191 -3.54 -4.75 14.43
N ARG A 192 -2.75 -4.86 13.34
CA ARG A 192 -3.13 -4.44 12.00
C ARG A 192 -3.37 -5.62 11.07
N TYR A 193 -2.42 -6.52 10.99
CA TYR A 193 -2.55 -7.78 10.25
C TYR A 193 -1.61 -8.85 10.79
N CYS A 194 -1.88 -10.09 10.42
CA CYS A 194 -0.97 -11.20 10.69
C CYS A 194 -0.70 -11.99 9.40
N PHE A 195 0.46 -12.66 9.35
CA PHE A 195 0.88 -13.44 8.19
C PHE A 195 1.75 -14.63 8.57
N THR A 196 1.89 -15.56 7.62
CA THR A 196 2.86 -16.65 7.62
C THR A 196 3.88 -16.40 6.51
N GLU A 197 4.99 -17.13 6.56
CA GLU A 197 6.02 -17.11 5.50
C GLU A 197 5.68 -18.14 4.39
N THR A 198 4.41 -18.29 4.08
CA THR A 198 3.92 -19.15 3.01
C THR A 198 3.92 -18.38 1.71
N GLU A 199 4.59 -18.93 0.69
CA GLU A 199 4.61 -18.36 -0.64
C GLU A 199 3.20 -18.35 -1.25
N LEU A 200 2.81 -17.20 -1.81
CA LEU A 200 1.65 -17.08 -2.67
C LEU A 200 2.09 -16.87 -4.12
N PHE A 201 1.39 -17.56 -5.01
CA PHE A 201 1.54 -17.43 -6.44
C PHE A 201 0.59 -16.37 -7.02
N ARG A 202 0.80 -15.97 -8.26
CA ARG A 202 -0.08 -15.00 -8.92
C ARG A 202 -1.54 -15.42 -8.91
N ALA A 203 -1.81 -16.71 -9.11
CA ALA A 203 -3.17 -17.26 -9.05
C ALA A 203 -3.86 -17.05 -7.69
N ASP A 204 -3.11 -17.07 -6.58
CA ASP A 204 -3.65 -16.78 -5.25
C ASP A 204 -4.04 -15.30 -5.15
N TYR A 205 -3.22 -14.42 -5.72
CA TYR A 205 -3.52 -12.98 -5.78
C TYR A 205 -4.71 -12.67 -6.69
N GLU A 206 -4.94 -13.43 -7.77
CA GLU A 206 -6.16 -13.32 -8.60
C GLU A 206 -7.42 -13.63 -7.79
N VAL A 207 -7.40 -14.67 -6.97
CA VAL A 207 -8.50 -15.03 -6.06
C VAL A 207 -8.73 -13.92 -5.01
N MET A 208 -7.66 -13.42 -4.41
CA MET A 208 -7.72 -12.31 -3.45
C MET A 208 -8.27 -11.04 -4.13
N ASN A 209 -7.78 -10.72 -5.31
CA ASN A 209 -8.21 -9.58 -6.11
C ASN A 209 -9.71 -9.65 -6.43
N PHE A 210 -10.19 -10.80 -6.88
CA PHE A 210 -11.61 -10.99 -7.14
C PHE A 210 -12.46 -10.72 -5.89
N TYR A 211 -12.09 -11.30 -4.75
CA TYR A 211 -12.82 -11.07 -3.49
C TYR A 211 -12.77 -9.59 -3.07
N CYS A 212 -11.59 -8.99 -3.00
CA CYS A 212 -11.42 -7.62 -2.50
C CYS A 212 -12.09 -6.56 -3.39
N SER A 213 -12.15 -6.80 -4.72
CA SER A 213 -12.75 -5.86 -5.68
C SER A 213 -14.26 -6.00 -5.84
N THR A 214 -14.87 -7.11 -5.38
CA THR A 214 -16.29 -7.41 -5.62
C THR A 214 -17.13 -7.54 -4.36
N VAL A 215 -16.53 -7.79 -3.19
CA VAL A 215 -17.29 -7.97 -1.95
C VAL A 215 -18.00 -6.67 -1.54
N ARG A 216 -19.33 -6.73 -1.47
CA ARG A 216 -20.18 -5.54 -1.24
C ARG A 216 -19.91 -4.80 0.07
N THR A 217 -19.43 -5.49 1.09
CA THR A 217 -19.06 -4.92 2.40
C THR A 217 -17.59 -4.48 2.45
N GLY A 218 -16.85 -4.62 1.36
CA GLY A 218 -15.43 -4.33 1.27
C GLY A 218 -15.12 -2.85 1.40
N VAL A 219 -14.05 -2.52 2.09
CA VAL A 219 -13.59 -1.14 2.28
C VAL A 219 -13.27 -0.47 0.94
N PHE A 220 -12.71 -1.21 -0.01
CA PHE A 220 -12.33 -0.70 -1.32
C PHE A 220 -13.51 -0.35 -2.23
N VAL A 221 -14.59 -1.14 -2.15
CA VAL A 221 -15.81 -0.94 -2.94
C VAL A 221 -16.67 0.20 -2.38
N ASN A 222 -16.59 0.45 -1.08
CA ASN A 222 -17.45 1.43 -0.40
C ASN A 222 -16.76 2.76 -0.10
N ASN A 223 -15.46 2.90 -0.42
CA ASN A 223 -14.74 4.13 -0.12
C ASN A 223 -13.85 4.55 -1.27
N VAL A 224 -13.95 5.81 -1.66
CA VAL A 224 -12.94 6.47 -2.48
C VAL A 224 -11.82 6.92 -1.55
N PHE A 225 -10.65 6.36 -1.74
CA PHE A 225 -9.45 6.77 -0.99
C PHE A 225 -8.20 6.76 -1.86
N ALA A 226 -7.23 7.54 -1.46
CA ALA A 226 -5.87 7.52 -1.95
C ALA A 226 -4.89 7.84 -0.81
N LEU A 227 -3.71 7.24 -0.84
CA LEU A 227 -2.61 7.55 0.05
C LEU A 227 -1.33 7.66 -0.77
N ARG A 228 -0.51 8.64 -0.44
CA ARG A 228 0.80 8.87 -1.05
C ARG A 228 1.80 9.30 0.01
N GLY A 229 3.02 8.75 -0.03
CA GLY A 229 4.12 9.13 0.84
C GLY A 229 4.69 10.51 0.51
N ILE A 230 5.26 11.15 1.53
CA ILE A 230 6.07 12.37 1.40
C ILE A 230 7.49 12.00 1.78
N LEU A 231 8.41 12.00 0.80
CA LEU A 231 9.82 11.72 1.05
C LEU A 231 10.41 12.71 2.06
N ASN A 232 11.32 12.23 2.88
CA ASN A 232 12.17 13.10 3.65
C ASN A 232 13.21 13.81 2.75
N ASP A 233 13.92 14.76 3.29
CA ASP A 233 14.83 15.62 2.50
C ASP A 233 16.06 14.85 1.98
N LYS A 234 16.36 13.68 2.56
CA LYS A 234 17.45 12.79 2.11
C LYS A 234 17.00 11.80 1.03
N GLY A 235 15.70 11.55 0.88
CA GLY A 235 15.16 10.56 -0.04
C GLY A 235 15.26 9.11 0.43
N ASP A 236 15.67 8.87 1.68
CA ASP A 236 15.92 7.53 2.24
C ASP A 236 14.77 7.00 3.12
N GLY A 237 13.67 7.75 3.22
CA GLY A 237 12.50 7.40 3.99
C GLY A 237 11.36 8.40 3.79
N LEU A 238 10.27 8.19 4.49
CA LEU A 238 9.12 9.10 4.49
C LEU A 238 9.12 9.99 5.73
N LYS A 239 8.87 11.29 5.54
CA LYS A 239 8.57 12.24 6.62
C LYS A 239 7.08 12.46 6.83
N GLY A 240 6.23 11.84 6.01
CA GLY A 240 4.80 12.01 6.12
C GLY A 240 4.01 11.26 5.05
N VAL A 241 2.69 11.41 5.12
CA VAL A 241 1.74 10.89 4.14
C VAL A 241 0.63 11.90 3.87
N MET A 242 0.18 11.93 2.62
CA MET A 242 -1.09 12.52 2.20
C MET A 242 -2.13 11.44 2.09
N THR A 243 -3.33 11.67 2.59
CA THR A 243 -4.47 10.75 2.48
C THR A 243 -5.71 11.48 1.98
N LEU A 244 -6.43 10.85 1.05
CA LEU A 244 -7.80 11.17 0.74
C LEU A 244 -8.67 10.06 1.31
N LEU A 245 -9.71 10.40 2.04
CA LEU A 245 -10.77 9.47 2.42
C LEU A 245 -12.11 10.17 2.20
N GLN A 246 -12.90 9.64 1.28
CA GLN A 246 -14.19 10.19 0.86
C GLN A 246 -14.07 11.65 0.38
N ASN A 247 -14.32 12.61 1.24
CA ASN A 247 -14.37 14.04 0.94
C ASN A 247 -13.31 14.88 1.67
N GLU A 248 -12.34 14.25 2.34
CA GLU A 248 -11.30 14.98 3.05
C GLU A 248 -9.91 14.58 2.60
N VAL A 249 -9.09 15.57 2.28
CA VAL A 249 -7.65 15.42 2.11
C VAL A 249 -6.99 15.78 3.43
N ARG A 250 -6.21 14.84 3.95
CA ARG A 250 -5.51 14.97 5.22
C ARG A 250 -4.02 14.75 5.03
N LYS A 251 -3.25 15.40 5.87
CA LYS A 251 -1.80 15.29 5.92
C LYS A 251 -1.36 14.84 7.31
N ARG A 252 -0.43 13.91 7.36
CA ARG A 252 0.34 13.58 8.55
C ARG A 252 1.81 13.81 8.25
N VAL A 253 2.51 14.48 9.13
CA VAL A 253 3.96 14.74 9.02
C VAL A 253 4.62 14.34 10.33
N GLU A 254 5.85 13.90 10.24
CA GLU A 254 6.71 13.58 11.38
C GLU A 254 6.73 14.73 12.40
N ASP A 255 6.78 14.38 13.68
CA ASP A 255 6.80 15.28 14.83
C ASP A 255 5.57 16.21 14.99
N VAL A 256 4.55 16.06 14.15
CA VAL A 256 3.28 16.78 14.29
C VAL A 256 2.20 15.80 14.77
N PRO A 257 1.67 15.97 15.98
CA PRO A 257 0.59 15.12 16.48
C PRO A 257 -0.67 15.23 15.63
N GLY A 258 -1.26 14.08 15.31
CA GLY A 258 -2.57 14.03 14.66
C GLY A 258 -2.55 14.07 13.14
N LEU A 259 -3.71 14.35 12.57
CA LEU A 259 -3.97 14.50 11.14
C LEU A 259 -4.48 15.91 10.87
N GLU A 260 -3.78 16.63 10.01
CA GLU A 260 -4.23 17.95 9.52
C GLU A 260 -5.19 17.75 8.35
N VAL A 261 -6.40 18.34 8.42
CA VAL A 261 -7.30 18.43 7.26
C VAL A 261 -6.82 19.60 6.40
N VAL A 262 -6.26 19.29 5.23
CA VAL A 262 -5.71 20.31 4.31
C VAL A 262 -6.73 20.78 3.27
N GLU A 263 -7.74 19.95 2.98
CA GLU A 263 -8.80 20.31 2.04
C GLU A 263 -10.07 19.48 2.31
N THR A 264 -11.24 20.13 2.35
CA THR A 264 -12.55 19.47 2.39
C THR A 264 -13.23 19.64 1.04
N LEU A 265 -13.66 18.56 0.43
CA LEU A 265 -14.21 18.50 -0.92
C LEU A 265 -15.74 18.50 -0.83
N THR A 266 -16.39 19.33 -1.64
CA THR A 266 -17.84 19.50 -1.58
C THR A 266 -18.58 18.85 -2.73
N ASN A 267 -17.86 18.44 -3.76
CA ASN A 267 -18.39 17.84 -4.98
C ASN A 267 -17.32 17.02 -5.72
N GLU A 268 -17.74 16.30 -6.77
CA GLU A 268 -16.84 15.46 -7.58
C GLU A 268 -15.77 16.25 -8.35
N GLU A 269 -16.05 17.47 -8.77
CA GLU A 269 -15.05 18.27 -9.48
C GLU A 269 -13.89 18.63 -8.56
N ASP A 270 -14.18 18.98 -7.30
CA ASP A 270 -13.16 19.23 -6.28
C ASP A 270 -12.33 17.95 -6.03
N ARG A 271 -12.99 16.77 -5.92
CA ARG A 271 -12.28 15.52 -5.68
C ARG A 271 -11.36 15.15 -6.85
N VAL A 272 -11.79 15.33 -8.09
CA VAL A 272 -10.94 15.11 -9.27
C VAL A 272 -9.74 16.07 -9.29
N LYS A 273 -9.92 17.33 -8.91
CA LYS A 273 -8.82 18.31 -8.78
C LYS A 273 -7.86 17.89 -7.66
N ALA A 274 -8.38 17.48 -6.51
CA ALA A 274 -7.58 17.02 -5.37
C ALA A 274 -6.76 15.75 -5.69
N LEU A 275 -7.34 14.78 -6.40
CA LEU A 275 -6.64 13.59 -6.86
C LEU A 275 -5.44 13.95 -7.73
N LYS A 276 -5.60 14.88 -8.66
CA LYS A 276 -4.50 15.36 -9.50
C LYS A 276 -3.46 16.15 -8.70
N LYS A 277 -3.92 17.08 -7.82
CA LYS A 277 -3.05 18.00 -7.08
C LYS A 277 -2.19 17.29 -6.03
N TRP A 278 -2.81 16.40 -5.24
CA TRP A 278 -2.18 15.83 -4.05
C TRP A 278 -1.62 14.42 -4.27
N PHE A 279 -2.20 13.67 -5.21
CA PHE A 279 -1.84 12.26 -5.43
C PHE A 279 -1.24 11.99 -6.81
N GLU A 280 -1.14 13.02 -7.67
CA GLU A 280 -0.66 12.90 -9.05
C GLU A 280 -1.49 11.90 -9.89
N ILE A 281 -2.75 11.69 -9.52
CA ILE A 281 -3.68 10.80 -10.24
C ILE A 281 -4.46 11.62 -11.28
N PRO A 282 -4.10 11.56 -12.56
CA PRO A 282 -4.87 12.20 -13.60
C PRO A 282 -6.11 11.35 -13.93
N LEU A 283 -7.26 12.01 -14.08
CA LEU A 283 -8.48 11.38 -14.57
C LEU A 283 -8.92 12.07 -15.88
N SER A 284 -9.19 11.28 -16.90
CA SER A 284 -9.85 11.76 -18.10
C SER A 284 -11.30 12.17 -17.80
N LYS A 285 -11.90 12.99 -18.67
CA LYS A 285 -13.32 13.36 -18.55
C LYS A 285 -14.26 12.14 -18.52
N ARG A 286 -13.91 11.06 -19.22
CA ARG A 286 -14.67 9.82 -19.23
C ARG A 286 -14.59 9.12 -17.89
N GLU A 287 -13.42 8.98 -17.34
CA GLU A 287 -13.19 8.38 -16.01
C GLU A 287 -13.89 9.18 -14.92
N ALA A 288 -13.70 10.50 -14.88
CA ALA A 288 -14.36 11.37 -13.91
C ALA A 288 -15.91 11.26 -13.91
N ARG A 289 -16.50 10.90 -15.04
CA ARG A 289 -17.95 10.68 -15.15
C ARG A 289 -18.39 9.30 -14.70
N ALA A 290 -17.50 8.31 -14.62
CA ALA A 290 -17.87 6.92 -14.34
C ALA A 290 -18.38 6.69 -12.91
N ILE A 291 -18.10 7.61 -11.98
CA ILE A 291 -18.60 7.55 -10.59
C ILE A 291 -20.06 7.96 -10.45
N ARG A 292 -20.63 8.63 -11.46
CA ARG A 292 -21.99 9.16 -11.37
C ARG A 292 -23.02 8.07 -11.06
N GLY A 293 -23.86 8.35 -10.07
CA GLY A 293 -24.88 7.43 -9.58
C GLY A 293 -24.36 6.33 -8.65
N LEU A 294 -23.07 6.32 -8.32
CA LEU A 294 -22.54 5.42 -7.29
C LEU A 294 -22.82 5.97 -5.89
N PRO A 295 -22.97 5.09 -4.88
CA PRO A 295 -23.10 5.53 -3.48
C PRO A 295 -21.90 6.35 -2.96
N THR A 296 -20.77 6.25 -3.63
CA THR A 296 -19.52 6.95 -3.30
C THR A 296 -19.35 8.28 -4.03
N GLU A 297 -20.31 8.67 -4.89
CA GLU A 297 -20.32 9.98 -5.54
C GLU A 297 -20.49 11.10 -4.50
N LEU A 298 -19.68 12.14 -4.59
CA LEU A 298 -19.87 13.37 -3.81
C LEU A 298 -20.93 14.27 -4.47
N VAL A 299 -22.15 14.15 -3.97
CA VAL A 299 -23.25 15.03 -4.40
C VAL A 299 -23.22 16.29 -3.56
N PRO A 300 -23.23 17.51 -4.16
CA PRO A 300 -23.35 18.75 -3.39
C PRO A 300 -24.55 18.71 -2.46
N LEU A 301 -24.37 19.15 -1.22
CA LEU A 301 -25.50 19.34 -0.31
C LEU A 301 -26.48 20.31 -0.99
N ARG A 302 -27.72 19.88 -1.22
CA ARG A 302 -28.76 20.79 -1.68
C ARG A 302 -28.96 21.82 -0.57
N PRO A 303 -28.96 23.13 -0.88
CA PRO A 303 -29.38 24.12 0.11
C PRO A 303 -30.80 23.77 0.56
N LEU A 304 -30.98 23.74 1.89
CA LEU A 304 -32.29 23.57 2.54
C LEU A 304 -33.21 24.73 2.17
#